data_938c2d36eac1b98bccdbe4d758373a50
#
_entry.id   938c2d36eac1b98bccdbe4d758373a50
#
_cell.length_a   1.000
_cell.length_b   1.000
_cell.length_c   1.000
_cell.angle_alpha   90.00
_cell.angle_beta   90.00
_cell.angle_gamma   90.00
#
_symmetry.space_group_name_H-M   'P 1'
#
loop_
_entity.id
_entity.type
_entity.pdbx_description
1 polymer ?
#
loop_
_entity_poly.entity_id
_entity_poly.type
_entity_poly.pdbx_seq_one_letter_code
_entity_poly.pdbx_strand_id
1 'polypeptide(L)'
;MKFKSQKIAFNFFAFSMLLLFLQIVYGYIMGFARIGMDGLHEWIPFNVARATHTNLLVVWLLSGFMGAAYYIIPEEGDREIEWPWLAQIQFWSLGVVAVSAVIGFHFFYWEGRKFLEIPRELDYLVVINVLCFIANIGVTL
;
A
#
# COMPACT_ATOMS: atom_id res chain seq x y z
N MET A 1 9.67 0.30 22.36
CA MET A 1 9.81 1.31 21.32
C MET A 1 10.20 2.61 21.99
N LYS A 2 11.36 3.13 21.64
CA LYS A 2 11.96 4.29 22.25
C LYS A 2 11.41 5.60 21.66
N PHE A 3 11.11 5.58 20.34
CA PHE A 3 10.67 6.74 19.58
C PHE A 3 9.19 6.63 19.14
N LYS A 4 8.54 7.77 18.88
CA LYS A 4 7.15 7.84 18.41
C LYS A 4 7.01 7.24 17.00
N SER A 5 7.98 7.50 16.12
CA SER A 5 8.04 6.94 14.77
C SER A 5 8.06 5.43 14.74
N GLN A 6 8.69 4.76 15.72
CA GLN A 6 8.69 3.30 15.80
C GLN A 6 7.29 2.72 16.04
N LYS A 7 6.42 3.44 16.77
CA LYS A 7 5.00 3.04 16.92
C LYS A 7 4.24 3.20 15.62
N ILE A 8 4.53 4.29 14.88
CA ILE A 8 3.94 4.52 13.56
C ILE A 8 4.44 3.46 12.57
N ALA A 9 5.74 3.13 12.61
CA ALA A 9 6.34 2.07 11.81
C ALA A 9 5.65 0.72 12.01
N PHE A 10 5.28 0.38 13.25
CA PHE A 10 4.52 -0.84 13.53
C PHE A 10 3.17 -0.86 12.80
N ASN A 11 2.48 0.28 12.72
CA ASN A 11 1.23 0.38 11.96
C ASN A 11 1.46 0.16 10.46
N PHE A 12 2.54 0.70 9.91
CA PHE A 12 2.94 0.45 8.51
C PHE A 12 3.22 -1.03 8.25
N PHE A 13 3.93 -1.73 9.16
CA PHE A 13 4.18 -3.16 9.03
C PHE A 13 2.89 -3.99 9.11
N ALA A 14 2.03 -3.72 10.10
CA ALA A 14 0.76 -4.42 10.25
C ALA A 14 -0.13 -4.23 9.01
N PHE A 15 -0.19 -3.01 8.49
CA PHE A 15 -0.92 -2.68 7.27
C PHE A 15 -0.32 -3.38 6.04
N SER A 16 1.00 -3.36 5.89
CA SER A 16 1.71 -4.07 4.82
C SER A 16 1.40 -5.56 4.82
N MET A 17 1.41 -6.20 5.99
CA MET A 17 1.07 -7.63 6.12
C MET A 17 -0.38 -7.93 5.79
N LEU A 18 -1.32 -7.05 6.17
CA LEU A 18 -2.72 -7.16 5.79
C LEU A 18 -2.90 -7.08 4.28
N LEU A 19 -2.26 -6.09 3.63
CA LEU A 19 -2.34 -5.93 2.17
C LEU A 19 -1.69 -7.10 1.42
N LEU A 20 -0.56 -7.63 1.92
CA LEU A 20 0.07 -8.85 1.39
C LEU A 20 -0.89 -10.03 1.48
N PHE A 21 -1.55 -10.24 2.61
CA PHE A 21 -2.54 -11.30 2.75
C PHE A 21 -3.67 -11.16 1.72
N LEU A 22 -4.24 -9.96 1.58
CA LEU A 22 -5.28 -9.69 0.58
C LEU A 22 -4.77 -9.93 -0.84
N GLN A 23 -3.54 -9.49 -1.15
CA GLN A 23 -2.91 -9.74 -2.44
C GLN A 23 -2.83 -11.24 -2.76
N ILE A 24 -2.44 -12.06 -1.78
CA ILE A 24 -2.37 -13.52 -1.94
C ILE A 24 -3.77 -14.09 -2.24
N VAL A 25 -4.80 -13.65 -1.53
CA VAL A 25 -6.19 -14.08 -1.78
C VAL A 25 -6.61 -13.78 -3.22
N TYR A 26 -6.38 -12.56 -3.71
CA TYR A 26 -6.69 -12.20 -5.11
C TYR A 26 -5.83 -12.98 -6.12
N GLY A 27 -4.59 -13.32 -5.76
CA GLY A 27 -3.73 -14.19 -6.56
C GLY A 27 -4.31 -15.61 -6.70
N TYR A 28 -4.86 -16.19 -5.64
CA TYR A 28 -5.56 -17.47 -5.69
C TYR A 28 -6.81 -17.41 -6.56
N ILE A 29 -7.62 -16.35 -6.43
CA ILE A 29 -8.81 -16.16 -7.29
C ILE A 29 -8.41 -16.15 -8.76
N MET A 30 -7.34 -15.46 -9.14
CA MET A 30 -6.80 -15.49 -10.50
C MET A 30 -6.33 -16.88 -10.92
N GLY A 31 -5.71 -17.63 -10.00
CA GLY A 31 -5.22 -18.99 -10.25
C GLY A 31 -6.36 -19.94 -10.54
N PHE A 32 -7.45 -19.89 -9.79
CA PHE A 32 -8.64 -20.74 -9.99
C PHE A 32 -9.26 -20.55 -11.38
N ALA A 33 -9.29 -19.31 -11.89
CA ALA A 33 -9.75 -19.07 -13.26
C ALA A 33 -8.96 -19.82 -14.31
N ARG A 34 -7.66 -19.94 -14.13
CA ARG A 34 -6.78 -20.59 -15.11
C ARG A 34 -6.93 -22.11 -15.16
N ILE A 35 -7.43 -22.72 -14.09
CA ILE A 35 -7.68 -24.17 -14.03
C ILE A 35 -9.16 -24.53 -14.26
N GLY A 36 -9.98 -23.57 -14.72
CA GLY A 36 -11.38 -23.82 -15.06
C GLY A 36 -12.32 -23.92 -13.85
N MET A 37 -11.93 -23.41 -12.69
CA MET A 37 -12.79 -23.31 -11.50
C MET A 37 -13.50 -21.95 -11.48
N ASP A 38 -14.51 -21.79 -12.33
CA ASP A 38 -15.11 -20.50 -12.67
C ASP A 38 -16.10 -19.94 -11.61
N GLY A 39 -16.49 -20.72 -10.60
CA GLY A 39 -17.53 -20.32 -9.63
C GLY A 39 -17.23 -19.02 -8.86
N LEU A 40 -15.97 -18.66 -8.66
CA LEU A 40 -15.58 -17.40 -8.02
C LEU A 40 -15.61 -16.19 -8.97
N HIS A 41 -15.54 -16.43 -10.30
CA HIS A 41 -15.51 -15.36 -11.30
C HIS A 41 -16.85 -14.71 -11.56
N GLU A 42 -17.95 -15.36 -11.18
CA GLU A 42 -19.28 -14.75 -11.17
C GLU A 42 -19.34 -13.55 -10.18
N TRP A 43 -18.55 -13.62 -9.09
CA TRP A 43 -18.51 -12.59 -8.04
C TRP A 43 -17.35 -11.61 -8.22
N ILE A 44 -16.18 -12.13 -8.59
CA ILE A 44 -14.96 -11.34 -8.78
C ILE A 44 -14.36 -11.66 -10.14
N PRO A 45 -14.67 -10.88 -11.18
CA PRO A 45 -14.13 -11.07 -12.52
C PRO A 45 -12.60 -11.09 -12.53
N PHE A 46 -12.00 -11.87 -13.45
CA PHE A 46 -10.55 -12.04 -13.54
C PHE A 46 -9.78 -10.72 -13.63
N ASN A 47 -10.29 -9.75 -14.39
CA ASN A 47 -9.66 -8.43 -14.54
C ASN A 47 -9.69 -7.61 -13.23
N VAL A 48 -10.76 -7.72 -12.43
CA VAL A 48 -10.84 -7.11 -11.09
C VAL A 48 -9.83 -7.78 -10.15
N ALA A 49 -9.80 -9.11 -10.12
CA ALA A 49 -8.84 -9.86 -9.30
C ALA A 49 -7.40 -9.50 -9.67
N ARG A 50 -7.09 -9.41 -10.97
CA ARG A 50 -5.77 -9.03 -11.48
C ARG A 50 -5.39 -7.62 -11.09
N ALA A 51 -6.27 -6.64 -11.33
CA ALA A 51 -6.01 -5.24 -10.98
C ALA A 51 -5.76 -5.11 -9.47
N THR A 52 -6.61 -5.71 -8.64
CA THR A 52 -6.46 -5.69 -7.18
C THR A 52 -5.15 -6.36 -6.75
N HIS A 53 -4.86 -7.57 -7.22
CA HIS A 53 -3.62 -8.28 -6.89
C HIS A 53 -2.37 -7.46 -7.22
N THR A 54 -2.31 -6.88 -8.42
CA THR A 54 -1.13 -6.16 -8.91
C THR A 54 -0.93 -4.83 -8.17
N ASN A 55 -2.00 -4.08 -7.94
CA ASN A 55 -1.88 -2.78 -7.29
C ASN A 55 -1.68 -2.90 -5.77
N LEU A 56 -2.24 -3.91 -5.12
CA LEU A 56 -1.92 -4.20 -3.72
C LEU A 56 -0.43 -4.53 -3.53
N LEU A 57 0.23 -5.18 -4.51
CA LEU A 57 1.68 -5.43 -4.48
C LEU A 57 2.47 -4.13 -4.28
N VAL A 58 2.16 -3.09 -5.06
CA VAL A 58 2.85 -1.81 -4.97
C VAL A 58 2.64 -1.15 -3.61
N VAL A 59 1.39 -1.13 -3.13
CA VAL A 59 1.05 -0.43 -1.89
C VAL A 59 1.63 -1.13 -0.65
N TRP A 60 1.61 -2.47 -0.57
CA TRP A 60 2.19 -3.15 0.59
C TRP A 60 3.73 -3.07 0.62
N LEU A 61 4.39 -3.14 -0.54
CA LEU A 61 5.83 -2.93 -0.62
C LEU A 61 6.21 -1.52 -0.16
N LEU A 62 5.53 -0.50 -0.69
CA LEU A 62 5.78 0.89 -0.31
C LEU A 62 5.56 1.10 1.20
N SER A 63 4.45 0.58 1.74
CA SER A 63 4.15 0.63 3.16
C SER A 63 5.23 -0.06 4.00
N GLY A 64 5.68 -1.25 3.60
CA GLY A 64 6.73 -1.99 4.28
C GLY A 64 8.07 -1.23 4.30
N PHE A 65 8.47 -0.63 3.17
CA PHE A 65 9.68 0.19 3.09
C PHE A 65 9.60 1.44 3.95
N MET A 66 8.48 2.15 3.94
CA MET A 66 8.28 3.32 4.80
C MET A 66 8.33 2.94 6.27
N GLY A 67 7.68 1.82 6.65
CA GLY A 67 7.74 1.28 8.01
C GLY A 67 9.17 0.93 8.43
N ALA A 68 9.93 0.27 7.56
CA ALA A 68 11.32 -0.08 7.83
C ALA A 68 12.18 1.18 8.07
N ALA A 69 12.08 2.19 7.22
CA ALA A 69 12.82 3.44 7.38
C ALA A 69 12.45 4.16 8.67
N TYR A 70 11.15 4.29 8.97
CA TYR A 70 10.66 4.95 10.19
C TYR A 70 10.99 4.19 11.49
N TYR A 71 11.37 2.92 11.39
CA TYR A 71 11.87 2.15 12.51
C TYR A 71 13.39 2.26 12.66
N ILE A 72 14.13 2.03 11.57
CA ILE A 72 15.60 1.88 11.58
C ILE A 72 16.29 3.22 11.77
N ILE A 73 15.87 4.28 11.06
CA ILE A 73 16.57 5.58 11.09
C ILE A 73 16.60 6.18 12.51
N PRO A 74 15.51 6.22 13.28
CA PRO A 74 15.58 6.66 14.68
C PRO A 74 16.42 5.76 15.58
N GLU A 75 16.43 4.45 15.33
CA GLU A 75 17.21 3.51 16.13
C GLU A 75 18.71 3.72 15.94
N GLU A 76 19.15 3.83 14.68
CA GLU A 76 20.57 4.04 14.34
C GLU A 76 21.04 5.45 14.68
N GLY A 77 20.20 6.46 14.48
CA GLY A 77 20.52 7.86 14.74
C GLY A 77 20.37 8.28 16.20
N ASP A 78 19.84 7.42 17.07
CA ASP A 78 19.48 7.69 18.46
C ASP A 78 18.67 8.98 18.65
N ARG A 79 17.84 9.33 17.64
CA ARG A 79 16.97 10.50 17.63
C ARG A 79 15.67 10.27 16.91
N GLU A 80 14.62 11.03 17.28
CA GLU A 80 13.32 10.98 16.58
C GLU A 80 13.45 11.52 15.14
N ILE A 81 12.59 11.05 14.22
CA ILE A 81 12.44 11.69 12.91
C ILE A 81 11.92 13.13 13.09
N GLU A 82 12.26 14.01 12.15
CA GLU A 82 11.93 15.44 12.28
C GLU A 82 10.42 15.69 12.30
N TRP A 83 9.65 14.99 11.43
CA TRP A 83 8.20 15.16 11.33
C TRP A 83 7.41 13.87 11.56
N PRO A 84 7.28 13.38 12.83
CA PRO A 84 6.50 12.16 13.12
C PRO A 84 5.02 12.28 12.74
N TRP A 85 4.46 13.49 12.83
CA TRP A 85 3.07 13.76 12.41
C TRP A 85 2.87 13.54 10.90
N LEU A 86 3.88 13.84 10.07
CA LEU A 86 3.83 13.61 8.63
C LEU A 86 3.80 12.11 8.32
N ALA A 87 4.60 11.31 9.03
CA ALA A 87 4.55 9.84 8.93
C ALA A 87 3.16 9.28 9.26
N GLN A 88 2.48 9.86 10.26
CA GLN A 88 1.11 9.45 10.60
C GLN A 88 0.11 9.81 9.50
N ILE A 89 0.22 11.00 8.90
CA ILE A 89 -0.63 11.40 7.76
C ILE A 89 -0.39 10.47 6.57
N GLN A 90 0.85 10.14 6.27
CA GLN A 90 1.23 9.24 5.19
C GLN A 90 0.61 7.84 5.39
N PHE A 91 0.64 7.31 6.61
CA PHE A 91 -0.02 6.04 6.93
C PHE A 91 -1.50 6.05 6.56
N TRP A 92 -2.25 7.06 7.01
CA TRP A 92 -3.68 7.18 6.72
C TRP A 92 -3.96 7.42 5.25
N SER A 93 -3.15 8.23 4.59
CA SER A 93 -3.27 8.50 3.16
C SER A 93 -3.08 7.23 2.32
N LEU A 94 -2.07 6.41 2.62
CA LEU A 94 -1.90 5.09 1.96
C LEU A 94 -3.07 4.15 2.25
N GLY A 95 -3.63 4.19 3.46
CA GLY A 95 -4.83 3.45 3.80
C GLY A 95 -6.03 3.85 2.93
N VAL A 96 -6.25 5.15 2.77
CA VAL A 96 -7.30 5.69 1.89
C VAL A 96 -7.06 5.26 0.44
N VAL A 97 -5.83 5.37 -0.07
CA VAL A 97 -5.48 4.93 -1.43
C VAL A 97 -5.81 3.45 -1.63
N ALA A 98 -5.36 2.57 -0.72
CA ALA A 98 -5.57 1.13 -0.84
C ALA A 98 -7.06 0.76 -0.84
N VAL A 99 -7.83 1.30 0.11
CA VAL A 99 -9.26 1.02 0.24
C VAL A 99 -10.03 1.55 -0.97
N SER A 100 -9.76 2.81 -1.36
CA SER A 100 -10.44 3.43 -2.51
C SER A 100 -10.12 2.73 -3.82
N ALA A 101 -8.87 2.28 -4.02
CA ALA A 101 -8.48 1.53 -5.21
C ALA A 101 -9.20 0.18 -5.28
N VAL A 102 -9.22 -0.60 -4.19
CA VAL A 102 -9.92 -1.90 -4.16
C VAL A 102 -11.41 -1.72 -4.43
N ILE A 103 -12.07 -0.75 -3.77
CA ILE A 103 -13.48 -0.43 -4.03
C ILE A 103 -13.67 -0.02 -5.49
N GLY A 104 -12.85 0.90 -6.01
CA GLY A 104 -12.93 1.35 -7.39
C GLY A 104 -12.87 0.21 -8.38
N PHE A 105 -11.93 -0.74 -8.22
CA PHE A 105 -11.81 -1.90 -9.09
C PHE A 105 -13.06 -2.79 -9.09
N HIS A 106 -13.73 -2.97 -7.96
CA HIS A 106 -14.97 -3.73 -7.88
C HIS A 106 -16.16 -3.01 -8.53
N PHE A 107 -16.12 -1.69 -8.63
CA PHE A 107 -17.09 -0.89 -9.39
C PHE A 107 -16.65 -0.60 -10.82
N PHE A 108 -15.64 -1.31 -11.33
CA PHE A 108 -15.10 -1.15 -12.69
C PHE A 108 -14.55 0.24 -12.97
N TYR A 109 -14.11 0.95 -11.94
CA TYR A 109 -13.49 2.24 -12.05
C TYR A 109 -11.96 2.11 -12.00
N TRP A 110 -11.32 2.15 -13.17
CA TRP A 110 -9.86 2.08 -13.35
C TRP A 110 -9.41 2.81 -14.63
N GLU A 111 -8.12 3.13 -14.73
CA GLU A 111 -7.54 3.88 -15.87
C GLU A 111 -7.12 3.00 -17.06
N GLY A 112 -7.27 1.69 -17.02
CA GLY A 112 -6.97 0.79 -18.13
C GLY A 112 -5.49 0.61 -18.48
N ARG A 113 -4.57 1.15 -17.73
CA ARG A 113 -3.12 0.92 -17.89
C ARG A 113 -2.71 -0.37 -17.18
N LYS A 114 -2.02 -1.26 -17.88
CA LYS A 114 -1.50 -2.48 -17.25
C LYS A 114 -0.53 -2.12 -16.12
N PHE A 115 -0.73 -2.68 -14.93
CA PHE A 115 0.03 -2.48 -13.70
C PHE A 115 -0.12 -1.11 -13.03
N LEU A 116 -0.88 -0.20 -13.62
CA LEU A 116 -1.22 1.11 -13.08
C LEU A 116 -2.71 1.35 -13.32
N GLU A 117 -3.54 0.46 -12.80
CA GLU A 117 -4.98 0.55 -12.95
C GLU A 117 -5.63 1.45 -11.90
N ILE A 118 -4.85 1.94 -10.93
CA ILE A 118 -5.33 2.90 -9.93
C ILE A 118 -5.84 4.16 -10.63
N PRO A 119 -7.00 4.72 -10.25
CA PRO A 119 -7.47 6.00 -10.74
C PRO A 119 -6.43 7.10 -10.55
N ARG A 120 -6.31 7.99 -11.53
CA ARG A 120 -5.26 9.03 -11.59
C ARG A 120 -5.19 9.89 -10.33
N GLU A 121 -6.32 10.19 -9.72
CA GLU A 121 -6.40 10.99 -8.49
C GLU A 121 -5.68 10.31 -7.33
N LEU A 122 -5.78 8.98 -7.25
CA LEU A 122 -5.10 8.18 -6.24
C LEU A 122 -3.61 8.02 -6.55
N ASP A 123 -3.22 7.94 -7.83
CA ASP A 123 -1.80 7.93 -8.24
C ASP A 123 -1.08 9.19 -7.75
N TYR A 124 -1.70 10.37 -7.89
CA TYR A 124 -1.11 11.61 -7.37
C TYR A 124 -0.90 11.55 -5.86
N LEU A 125 -1.84 10.97 -5.10
CA LEU A 125 -1.68 10.78 -3.65
C LEU A 125 -0.51 9.85 -3.32
N VAL A 126 -0.30 8.79 -4.08
CA VAL A 126 0.86 7.90 -3.91
C VAL A 126 2.16 8.65 -4.17
N VAL A 127 2.25 9.42 -5.26
CA VAL A 127 3.44 10.22 -5.58
C VAL A 127 3.72 11.25 -4.49
N ILE A 128 2.71 11.98 -4.03
CA ILE A 128 2.84 12.94 -2.92
C ILE A 128 3.34 12.24 -1.65
N ASN A 129 2.81 11.05 -1.32
CA ASN A 129 3.30 10.27 -0.18
C ASN A 129 4.79 9.96 -0.29
N VAL A 130 5.26 9.52 -1.46
CA VAL A 130 6.67 9.21 -1.68
C VAL A 130 7.54 10.46 -1.54
N LEU A 131 7.12 11.59 -2.14
CA LEU A 131 7.86 12.85 -2.03
C LEU A 131 7.92 13.36 -0.58
N CYS A 132 6.82 13.30 0.17
CA CYS A 132 6.79 13.64 1.59
C CYS A 132 7.69 12.70 2.42
N PHE A 133 7.72 11.41 2.08
CA PHE A 133 8.60 10.45 2.73
C PHE A 133 10.08 10.81 2.51
N ILE A 134 10.49 11.05 1.26
CA ILE A 134 11.86 11.45 0.91
C ILE A 134 12.23 12.74 1.64
N ALA A 135 11.32 13.73 1.67
CA ALA A 135 11.57 14.99 2.37
C ALA A 135 11.75 14.77 3.89
N ASN A 136 10.86 13.99 4.53
CA ASN A 136 10.93 13.71 5.96
C ASN A 136 12.23 12.98 6.34
N ILE A 137 12.63 12.00 5.57
CA ILE A 137 13.89 11.29 5.78
C ILE A 137 15.09 12.20 5.50
N GLY A 138 15.06 12.95 4.40
CA GLY A 138 16.17 13.84 4.01
C GLY A 138 16.44 14.97 5.00
N VAL A 139 15.42 15.48 5.71
CA VAL A 139 15.58 16.48 6.77
C VAL A 139 16.04 15.82 8.08
N THR A 140 15.68 14.53 8.27
CA THR A 140 16.08 13.79 9.48
C THR A 140 17.57 13.38 9.44
N LEU A 141 18.12 13.06 8.29
CA LEU A 141 19.53 12.64 8.12
C LEU A 141 20.48 13.84 8.18
#